data_31ce3da84c0ddf91100f33476e846eef
#
_entry.id   31ce3da84c0ddf91100f33476e846eef
#
_cell.length_a   1.000
_cell.length_b   1.000
_cell.length_c   1.000
_cell.angle_alpha   90.00
_cell.angle_beta   90.00
_cell.angle_gamma   90.00
#
_symmetry.space_group_name_H-M   'P 1'
#
loop_
_entity.id
_entity.type
_entity.pdbx_description
1 polymer ?
#
loop_
_entity_poly.entity_id
_entity_poly.type
_entity_poly.pdbx_seq_one_letter_code
_entity_poly.pdbx_strand_id
1 'polypeptide(L)'
;DADGKVTTDPAQYVYDYAGKRLADAGRDAFAETLFNMRQTQRNQQNVNTYVTFFPIEGLNLTANYSYNNVDRRRKVYENPKVGDGAPGGRFNILSTRAITQTLNQLVSYNRDFGKHTVDAMLGHESYAYKYEYLYSMKNTEIISGIYEFDNFVNISSVSSYTDEYKKEGYFGRLNYDYADKYYVSMSYRHDGSSRFHKDNRWGNFWSFGASWRVTEEEFMKDITWLNNLKIRASYGETGNDQLDSYYPYQTLYGLGYNNGGEAGAYFFDIANPDLKWETQVSTDFGIEFGLFDK
;
A
#
# COMPACT_ATOMS: atom_id res chain seq x y z
N ASP A 1 20.13 4.28 -45.78
CA ASP A 1 20.76 3.07 -46.28
C ASP A 1 22.28 3.23 -46.35
N ALA A 2 22.99 2.17 -46.74
CA ALA A 2 24.46 2.17 -46.82
C ALA A 2 25.02 3.18 -47.81
N ASP A 3 24.24 3.66 -48.77
CA ASP A 3 24.61 4.64 -49.81
C ASP A 3 24.21 6.06 -49.43
N GLY A 4 23.79 6.31 -48.18
CA GLY A 4 23.39 7.63 -47.71
C GLY A 4 22.02 8.10 -48.21
N LYS A 5 21.21 7.21 -48.82
CA LYS A 5 19.84 7.52 -49.24
C LYS A 5 18.84 7.26 -48.14
N VAL A 6 17.81 8.09 -48.07
CA VAL A 6 16.70 7.89 -47.17
C VAL A 6 15.90 6.66 -47.60
N THR A 7 15.76 5.69 -46.71
CA THR A 7 14.93 4.49 -46.91
C THR A 7 13.82 4.45 -45.91
N THR A 8 12.67 3.90 -46.27
CA THR A 8 11.54 3.63 -45.39
C THR A 8 11.48 2.17 -44.94
N ASP A 9 12.40 1.32 -45.44
CA ASP A 9 12.48 -0.06 -45.07
C ASP A 9 13.36 -0.22 -43.81
N PRO A 10 12.82 -0.60 -42.67
CA PRO A 10 13.58 -0.79 -41.42
C PRO A 10 14.72 -1.80 -41.53
N ALA A 11 14.60 -2.80 -42.40
CA ALA A 11 15.66 -3.80 -42.64
C ALA A 11 16.91 -3.23 -43.26
N GLN A 12 16.80 -2.04 -43.93
CA GLN A 12 17.88 -1.35 -44.58
C GLN A 12 18.47 -0.18 -43.77
N TYR A 13 17.98 0.02 -42.52
CA TYR A 13 18.52 1.09 -41.70
C TYR A 13 19.95 0.78 -41.26
N VAL A 14 20.85 1.71 -41.57
CA VAL A 14 22.23 1.69 -41.05
C VAL A 14 22.28 2.60 -39.83
N TYR A 15 22.57 2.04 -38.68
CA TYR A 15 22.67 2.78 -37.44
C TYR A 15 24.14 3.11 -37.17
N ASP A 16 24.44 4.43 -37.00
CA ASP A 16 25.74 4.89 -36.55
C ASP A 16 25.84 4.74 -35.02
N TYR A 17 26.32 3.60 -34.54
CA TYR A 17 26.55 3.36 -33.14
C TYR A 17 27.81 4.03 -32.57
N ALA A 18 28.70 4.51 -33.47
CA ALA A 18 29.95 5.18 -33.10
C ALA A 18 29.80 6.70 -33.08
N GLY A 19 28.65 7.23 -33.53
CA GLY A 19 28.38 8.66 -33.60
C GLY A 19 28.43 9.30 -32.22
N LYS A 20 29.30 10.30 -32.05
CA LYS A 20 29.37 11.10 -30.82
C LYS A 20 28.17 12.03 -30.75
N ARG A 21 27.19 11.69 -29.93
CA ARG A 21 26.12 12.63 -29.58
C ARG A 21 26.61 13.59 -28.49
N LEU A 22 26.39 14.89 -28.70
CA LEU A 22 26.84 15.96 -27.80
C LEU A 22 26.15 15.95 -26.42
N ALA A 23 25.04 15.23 -26.26
CA ALA A 23 24.19 15.30 -25.08
C ALA A 23 24.12 14.01 -24.23
N ASP A 24 24.71 12.91 -24.69
CA ASP A 24 24.48 11.63 -23.98
C ASP A 24 25.67 10.68 -24.23
N ALA A 25 26.47 10.44 -23.22
CA ALA A 25 27.72 9.68 -23.17
C ALA A 25 27.70 8.32 -23.95
N GLY A 26 27.53 8.36 -25.27
CA GLY A 26 27.53 7.19 -26.13
C GLY A 26 26.23 6.39 -26.17
N ARG A 27 25.11 6.91 -25.63
CA ARG A 27 23.80 6.27 -25.70
C ARG A 27 23.07 6.62 -26.99
N ASP A 28 22.42 5.63 -27.57
CA ASP A 28 21.51 5.78 -28.69
C ASP A 28 20.13 5.28 -28.32
N ALA A 29 19.24 6.17 -27.91
CA ALA A 29 17.90 5.83 -27.44
C ALA A 29 17.06 5.08 -28.49
N PHE A 30 17.28 5.38 -29.79
CA PHE A 30 16.58 4.68 -30.87
C PHE A 30 17.08 3.25 -31.02
N ALA A 31 18.41 3.06 -31.06
CA ALA A 31 19.02 1.74 -31.14
C ALA A 31 18.75 0.91 -29.87
N GLU A 32 18.80 1.53 -28.70
CA GLU A 32 18.42 0.85 -27.45
C GLU A 32 16.97 0.37 -27.49
N THR A 33 16.05 1.18 -28.02
CA THR A 33 14.62 0.80 -28.13
C THR A 33 14.42 -0.37 -29.10
N LEU A 34 15.21 -0.44 -30.18
CA LEU A 34 15.12 -1.52 -31.17
C LEU A 34 15.76 -2.83 -30.71
N PHE A 35 16.85 -2.77 -29.97
CA PHE A 35 17.66 -3.96 -29.66
C PHE A 35 17.49 -4.45 -28.23
N ASN A 36 17.02 -3.61 -27.33
CA ASN A 36 16.75 -4.02 -25.95
C ASN A 36 15.35 -4.64 -25.83
N MET A 37 15.20 -5.55 -24.87
CA MET A 37 13.91 -6.14 -24.54
C MET A 37 13.56 -5.87 -23.07
N ARG A 38 12.35 -5.39 -22.82
CA ARG A 38 11.78 -5.29 -21.50
C ARG A 38 10.39 -5.92 -21.48
N GLN A 39 10.25 -7.01 -20.76
CA GLN A 39 8.98 -7.72 -20.63
C GLN A 39 8.61 -7.82 -19.14
N THR A 40 7.37 -7.49 -18.81
CA THR A 40 6.84 -7.67 -17.46
C THR A 40 5.58 -8.54 -17.54
N GLN A 41 5.60 -9.65 -16.81
CA GLN A 41 4.43 -10.47 -16.55
C GLN A 41 3.95 -10.19 -15.12
N ARG A 42 2.65 -9.96 -14.95
CA ARG A 42 2.01 -9.77 -13.66
C ARG A 42 0.82 -10.72 -13.55
N ASN A 43 0.82 -11.55 -12.52
CA ASN A 43 -0.29 -12.41 -12.16
C ASN A 43 -0.86 -11.90 -10.83
N GLN A 44 -2.16 -11.74 -10.76
CA GLN A 44 -2.83 -11.30 -9.55
C GLN A 44 -3.98 -12.23 -9.22
N GLN A 45 -4.05 -12.64 -7.96
CA GLN A 45 -5.11 -13.47 -7.40
C GLN A 45 -5.75 -12.71 -6.25
N ASN A 46 -7.05 -12.45 -6.35
CA ASN A 46 -7.84 -11.83 -5.29
C ASN A 46 -8.94 -12.80 -4.88
N VAL A 47 -8.98 -13.14 -3.62
CA VAL A 47 -10.05 -13.94 -3.02
C VAL A 47 -10.61 -13.16 -1.85
N ASN A 48 -11.90 -12.82 -1.93
CA ASN A 48 -12.64 -12.20 -0.85
C ASN A 48 -13.83 -13.09 -0.52
N THR A 49 -13.95 -13.47 0.74
CA THR A 49 -15.06 -14.29 1.22
C THR A 49 -15.56 -13.76 2.54
N TYR A 50 -16.83 -13.93 2.79
CA TYR A 50 -17.42 -13.57 4.06
C TYR A 50 -18.53 -14.55 4.44
N VAL A 51 -18.79 -14.63 5.73
CA VAL A 51 -19.91 -15.35 6.32
C VAL A 51 -20.57 -14.42 7.34
N THR A 52 -21.88 -14.29 7.26
CA THR A 52 -22.67 -13.56 8.24
C THR A 52 -23.71 -14.51 8.86
N PHE A 53 -23.75 -14.51 10.19
CA PHE A 53 -24.74 -15.25 10.97
C PHE A 53 -25.64 -14.27 11.72
N PHE A 54 -26.95 -14.54 11.72
CA PHE A 54 -27.99 -13.71 12.31
C PHE A 54 -28.66 -14.45 13.47
N PRO A 55 -28.08 -14.43 14.68
CA PRO A 55 -28.59 -15.24 15.79
C PRO A 55 -29.92 -14.76 16.35
N ILE A 56 -30.14 -13.44 16.39
CA ILE A 56 -31.38 -12.78 16.83
C ILE A 56 -31.60 -11.51 16.01
N GLU A 57 -32.78 -10.95 16.07
CA GLU A 57 -33.12 -9.68 15.40
C GLU A 57 -32.17 -8.55 15.84
N GLY A 58 -31.62 -7.85 14.85
CA GLY A 58 -30.68 -6.75 15.05
C GLY A 58 -29.24 -7.17 15.27
N LEU A 59 -28.93 -8.43 15.60
CA LEU A 59 -27.57 -8.90 15.86
C LEU A 59 -26.99 -9.66 14.66
N ASN A 60 -25.84 -9.18 14.16
CA ASN A 60 -25.11 -9.78 13.06
C ASN A 60 -23.69 -10.13 13.50
N LEU A 61 -23.26 -11.36 13.23
CA LEU A 61 -21.89 -11.82 13.41
C LEU A 61 -21.28 -12.07 12.05
N THR A 62 -20.26 -11.29 11.67
CA THR A 62 -19.64 -11.37 10.36
C THR A 62 -18.15 -11.69 10.46
N ALA A 63 -17.69 -12.65 9.66
CA ALA A 63 -16.27 -12.90 9.44
C ALA A 63 -15.96 -12.67 7.97
N ASN A 64 -14.99 -11.79 7.69
CA ASN A 64 -14.49 -11.50 6.35
C ASN A 64 -13.04 -11.95 6.24
N TYR A 65 -12.70 -12.65 5.16
CA TYR A 65 -11.32 -12.99 4.83
C TYR A 65 -10.99 -12.51 3.43
N SER A 66 -9.88 -11.78 3.32
CA SER A 66 -9.32 -11.29 2.06
C SER A 66 -7.91 -11.82 1.87
N TYR A 67 -7.64 -12.39 0.70
CA TYR A 67 -6.32 -12.81 0.25
C TYR A 67 -6.01 -12.13 -1.09
N ASN A 68 -4.89 -11.44 -1.15
CA ASN A 68 -4.37 -10.86 -2.39
C ASN A 68 -2.93 -11.31 -2.59
N ASN A 69 -2.64 -11.93 -3.73
CA ASN A 69 -1.29 -12.29 -4.16
C ASN A 69 -0.99 -11.62 -5.48
N VAL A 70 0.12 -10.91 -5.56
CA VAL A 70 0.62 -10.27 -6.78
C VAL A 70 2.02 -10.79 -7.06
N ASP A 71 2.15 -11.65 -8.08
CA ASP A 71 3.42 -12.10 -8.61
C ASP A 71 3.80 -11.24 -9.81
N ARG A 72 5.00 -10.68 -9.81
CA ARG A 72 5.56 -9.93 -10.93
C ARG A 72 6.91 -10.51 -11.32
N ARG A 73 7.07 -10.82 -12.61
CA ARG A 73 8.34 -11.22 -13.20
C ARG A 73 8.69 -10.25 -14.32
N ARG A 74 9.80 -9.55 -14.19
CA ARG A 74 10.35 -8.64 -15.19
C ARG A 74 11.64 -9.21 -15.75
N LYS A 75 11.69 -9.39 -17.06
CA LYS A 75 12.90 -9.72 -17.83
C LYS A 75 13.37 -8.44 -18.54
N VAL A 76 14.66 -8.13 -18.45
CA VAL A 76 15.29 -7.03 -19.17
C VAL A 76 16.56 -7.56 -19.81
N TYR A 77 16.64 -7.38 -21.12
CA TYR A 77 17.83 -7.60 -21.91
C TYR A 77 18.32 -6.27 -22.48
N GLU A 78 19.60 -6.03 -22.37
CA GLU A 78 20.28 -4.88 -22.93
C GLU A 78 21.40 -5.40 -23.85
N ASN A 79 21.34 -4.94 -25.08
CA ASN A 79 22.14 -5.44 -26.19
C ASN A 79 23.64 -5.07 -26.06
N PRO A 80 24.55 -5.84 -26.69
CA PRO A 80 26.00 -5.57 -26.63
C PRO A 80 26.49 -4.44 -27.54
N LYS A 81 25.60 -3.82 -28.33
CA LYS A 81 26.01 -2.84 -29.36
C LYS A 81 26.03 -1.40 -28.86
N VAL A 82 25.02 -1.04 -28.04
CA VAL A 82 24.81 0.32 -27.54
C VAL A 82 24.30 0.33 -26.13
N GLY A 83 24.52 1.44 -25.44
CA GLY A 83 24.01 1.68 -24.09
C GLY A 83 24.71 0.88 -23.00
N ASP A 84 24.01 0.69 -21.90
CA ASP A 84 24.59 0.06 -20.69
C ASP A 84 24.92 -1.44 -20.84
N GLY A 85 24.38 -2.09 -21.87
CA GLY A 85 24.70 -3.49 -22.20
C GLY A 85 26.00 -3.67 -22.95
N ALA A 86 26.54 -2.62 -23.58
CA ALA A 86 27.76 -2.73 -24.39
C ALA A 86 29.02 -2.90 -23.52
N PRO A 87 30.05 -3.66 -23.97
CA PRO A 87 30.10 -4.42 -25.25
C PRO A 87 29.61 -5.86 -25.15
N GLY A 88 29.22 -6.36 -23.97
CA GLY A 88 28.97 -7.79 -23.77
C GLY A 88 27.51 -8.20 -23.75
N GLY A 89 26.59 -7.28 -23.71
CA GLY A 89 25.19 -7.58 -23.41
C GLY A 89 24.96 -7.94 -21.94
N ARG A 90 23.75 -7.66 -21.43
CA ARG A 90 23.35 -8.08 -20.08
C ARG A 90 21.88 -8.49 -20.03
N PHE A 91 21.61 -9.42 -19.16
CA PHE A 91 20.26 -9.92 -18.94
C PHE A 91 19.95 -9.99 -17.45
N ASN A 92 18.81 -9.45 -17.06
CA ASN A 92 18.36 -9.53 -15.67
C ASN A 92 16.92 -10.01 -15.56
N ILE A 93 16.66 -10.69 -14.45
CA ILE A 93 15.30 -11.06 -14.03
C ILE A 93 15.08 -10.49 -12.64
N LEU A 94 13.98 -9.76 -12.50
CA LEU A 94 13.43 -9.35 -11.22
C LEU A 94 12.11 -10.10 -11.00
N SER A 95 12.06 -10.90 -9.95
CA SER A 95 10.84 -11.54 -9.47
C SER A 95 10.44 -10.97 -8.13
N THR A 96 9.20 -10.52 -8.02
CA THR A 96 8.64 -10.05 -6.75
C THR A 96 7.30 -10.72 -6.50
N ARG A 97 7.04 -11.03 -5.25
CA ARG A 97 5.77 -11.58 -4.79
C ARG A 97 5.29 -10.79 -3.58
N ALA A 98 4.09 -10.22 -3.68
CA ALA A 98 3.45 -9.50 -2.59
C ALA A 98 2.17 -10.24 -2.18
N ILE A 99 2.11 -10.69 -0.94
CA ILE A 99 0.96 -11.38 -0.35
C ILE A 99 0.38 -10.48 0.73
N THR A 100 -0.92 -10.22 0.64
CA THR A 100 -1.68 -9.52 1.68
C THR A 100 -2.82 -10.41 2.15
N GLN A 101 -2.97 -10.55 3.45
CA GLN A 101 -4.07 -11.27 4.08
C GLN A 101 -4.72 -10.37 5.11
N THR A 102 -6.05 -10.32 5.10
CA THR A 102 -6.84 -9.58 6.09
C THR A 102 -7.97 -10.47 6.59
N LEU A 103 -8.10 -10.56 7.90
CA LEU A 103 -9.21 -11.23 8.57
C LEU A 103 -9.90 -10.20 9.47
N ASN A 104 -11.21 -10.00 9.24
CA ASN A 104 -12.06 -9.15 10.08
C ASN A 104 -13.16 -10.00 10.70
N GLN A 105 -13.39 -9.80 12.00
CA GLN A 105 -14.47 -10.39 12.76
C GLN A 105 -15.27 -9.27 13.41
N LEU A 106 -16.56 -9.21 13.10
CA LEU A 106 -17.45 -8.12 13.47
C LEU A 106 -18.67 -8.65 14.20
N VAL A 107 -19.03 -7.99 15.27
CA VAL A 107 -20.30 -8.12 15.95
C VAL A 107 -21.03 -6.81 15.83
N SER A 108 -22.16 -6.78 15.14
CA SER A 108 -22.95 -5.56 14.93
C SER A 108 -24.35 -5.75 15.49
N TYR A 109 -24.83 -4.75 16.20
CA TYR A 109 -26.17 -4.72 16.74
C TYR A 109 -26.86 -3.40 16.35
N ASN A 110 -27.99 -3.50 15.67
CA ASN A 110 -28.81 -2.36 15.29
C ASN A 110 -30.25 -2.62 15.69
N ARG A 111 -30.84 -1.68 16.44
CA ARG A 111 -32.24 -1.82 16.88
C ARG A 111 -32.86 -0.47 17.28
N ASP A 112 -34.15 -0.36 16.98
CA ASP A 112 -35.02 0.73 17.42
C ASP A 112 -35.84 0.32 18.64
N PHE A 113 -35.86 1.19 19.65
CA PHE A 113 -36.62 1.04 20.89
C PHE A 113 -37.51 2.28 21.08
N GLY A 114 -38.57 2.39 20.30
CA GLY A 114 -39.46 3.55 20.31
C GLY A 114 -38.77 4.81 19.78
N LYS A 115 -38.36 5.73 20.69
CA LYS A 115 -37.63 6.94 20.32
C LYS A 115 -36.12 6.80 20.34
N HIS A 116 -35.61 5.62 20.61
CA HIS A 116 -34.18 5.34 20.75
C HIS A 116 -33.72 4.43 19.61
N THR A 117 -32.73 4.86 18.84
CA THR A 117 -32.05 4.02 17.87
C THR A 117 -30.63 3.79 18.34
N VAL A 118 -30.22 2.52 18.37
CA VAL A 118 -28.88 2.08 18.76
C VAL A 118 -28.24 1.33 17.60
N ASP A 119 -27.05 1.77 17.17
CA ASP A 119 -26.17 1.04 16.26
C ASP A 119 -24.82 0.87 16.95
N ALA A 120 -24.49 -0.35 17.30
CA ALA A 120 -23.26 -0.71 17.99
C ALA A 120 -22.47 -1.76 17.19
N MET A 121 -21.15 -1.62 17.17
CA MET A 121 -20.26 -2.58 16.53
C MET A 121 -19.01 -2.78 17.37
N LEU A 122 -18.61 -4.06 17.49
CA LEU A 122 -17.28 -4.47 17.99
C LEU A 122 -16.58 -5.23 16.88
N GLY A 123 -15.30 -5.03 16.75
CA GLY A 123 -14.52 -5.68 15.72
C GLY A 123 -13.11 -6.04 16.15
N HIS A 124 -12.60 -7.07 15.50
CA HIS A 124 -11.20 -7.44 15.51
C HIS A 124 -10.71 -7.54 14.07
N GLU A 125 -9.53 -6.98 13.79
CA GLU A 125 -8.87 -7.04 12.49
C GLU A 125 -7.46 -7.58 12.64
N SER A 126 -7.09 -8.54 11.80
CA SER A 126 -5.72 -9.00 11.63
C SER A 126 -5.29 -8.79 10.18
N TYR A 127 -4.17 -8.12 10.00
CA TYR A 127 -3.57 -7.82 8.71
C TYR A 127 -2.15 -8.38 8.66
N ALA A 128 -1.81 -9.09 7.57
CA ALA A 128 -0.47 -9.59 7.31
C ALA A 128 -0.06 -9.27 5.87
N TYR A 129 1.12 -8.70 5.73
CA TYR A 129 1.77 -8.41 4.46
C TYR A 129 3.13 -9.12 4.41
N LYS A 130 3.42 -9.77 3.27
CA LYS A 130 4.71 -10.39 2.99
C LYS A 130 5.15 -10.00 1.59
N TYR A 131 6.38 -9.51 1.47
CA TYR A 131 7.00 -9.16 0.21
C TYR A 131 8.28 -9.94 0.02
N GLU A 132 8.37 -10.68 -1.09
CA GLU A 132 9.54 -11.44 -1.49
C GLU A 132 10.15 -10.79 -2.73
N TYR A 133 11.46 -10.58 -2.69
CA TYR A 133 12.25 -9.98 -3.76
C TYR A 133 13.37 -10.92 -4.16
N LEU A 134 13.52 -11.12 -5.47
CA LEU A 134 14.65 -11.85 -6.07
C LEU A 134 15.09 -11.13 -7.33
N TYR A 135 16.34 -10.69 -7.34
CA TYR A 135 17.00 -10.09 -8.49
C TYR A 135 18.21 -10.88 -8.89
N SER A 136 18.38 -11.12 -10.19
CA SER A 136 19.56 -11.76 -10.75
C SER A 136 19.94 -11.09 -12.04
N MET A 137 21.26 -10.87 -12.26
CA MET A 137 21.81 -10.29 -13.47
C MET A 137 23.08 -11.04 -13.89
N LYS A 138 23.15 -11.36 -15.18
CA LYS A 138 24.36 -11.88 -15.84
C LYS A 138 24.71 -11.02 -17.04
N ASN A 139 25.97 -10.98 -17.41
CA ASN A 139 26.48 -10.31 -18.60
C ASN A 139 27.31 -11.26 -19.46
N THR A 140 27.73 -10.75 -20.63
CA THR A 140 28.51 -11.45 -21.66
C THR A 140 27.68 -12.55 -22.33
N GLU A 141 26.86 -12.15 -23.30
CA GLU A 141 26.04 -13.09 -24.07
C GLU A 141 26.89 -13.95 -25.03
N ILE A 142 26.44 -15.18 -25.24
CA ILE A 142 27.09 -16.13 -26.14
C ILE A 142 26.46 -16.04 -27.53
N ILE A 143 25.14 -16.04 -27.61
CA ILE A 143 24.34 -16.01 -28.85
C ILE A 143 23.25 -14.96 -28.75
N SER A 144 23.15 -14.07 -29.74
CA SER A 144 22.13 -13.05 -29.77
C SER A 144 20.72 -13.64 -29.93
N GLY A 145 19.75 -13.07 -29.20
CA GLY A 145 18.34 -13.43 -29.30
C GLY A 145 17.85 -14.53 -28.34
N ILE A 146 18.72 -15.04 -27.46
CA ILE A 146 18.35 -16.01 -26.42
C ILE A 146 18.33 -15.30 -25.06
N TYR A 147 17.14 -15.08 -24.48
CA TYR A 147 16.93 -14.32 -23.24
C TYR A 147 16.74 -15.25 -22.04
N GLU A 148 17.75 -16.09 -21.77
CA GLU A 148 17.84 -16.99 -20.62
C GLU A 148 19.25 -16.94 -20.02
N PHE A 149 19.38 -17.12 -18.70
CA PHE A 149 20.64 -16.97 -17.98
C PHE A 149 21.77 -17.89 -18.46
N ASP A 150 21.43 -19.05 -19.02
CA ASP A 150 22.43 -19.98 -19.53
C ASP A 150 23.16 -19.44 -20.77
N ASN A 151 22.60 -18.46 -21.46
CA ASN A 151 23.21 -17.76 -22.56
C ASN A 151 24.17 -16.63 -22.12
N PHE A 152 24.40 -16.42 -20.82
CA PHE A 152 25.27 -15.36 -20.29
C PHE A 152 26.31 -15.95 -19.36
N VAL A 153 27.59 -15.56 -19.54
CA VAL A 153 28.73 -16.20 -18.89
C VAL A 153 28.90 -15.73 -17.44
N ASN A 154 28.96 -14.41 -17.21
CA ASN A 154 29.40 -13.86 -15.95
C ASN A 154 28.21 -13.43 -15.06
N ILE A 155 28.22 -13.83 -13.80
CA ILE A 155 27.27 -13.34 -12.78
C ILE A 155 27.68 -11.92 -12.39
N SER A 156 26.76 -10.95 -12.56
CA SER A 156 26.98 -9.55 -12.20
C SER A 156 26.33 -9.20 -10.86
N SER A 157 25.17 -9.76 -10.57
CA SER A 157 24.45 -9.51 -9.31
C SER A 157 23.45 -10.62 -9.02
N VAL A 158 23.37 -11.01 -7.75
CA VAL A 158 22.29 -11.84 -7.20
C VAL A 158 21.92 -11.25 -5.85
N SER A 159 20.64 -10.95 -5.64
CA SER A 159 20.14 -10.39 -4.38
C SER A 159 18.74 -10.89 -4.10
N SER A 160 18.45 -11.21 -2.85
CA SER A 160 17.10 -11.56 -2.40
C SER A 160 16.88 -11.10 -0.97
N TYR A 161 15.63 -10.76 -0.66
CA TYR A 161 15.18 -10.49 0.70
C TYR A 161 13.68 -10.72 0.83
N THR A 162 13.25 -10.79 2.07
CA THR A 162 11.83 -10.90 2.42
C THR A 162 11.51 -9.86 3.49
N ASP A 163 10.47 -9.07 3.25
CA ASP A 163 9.90 -8.15 4.22
C ASP A 163 8.56 -8.66 4.70
N GLU A 164 8.31 -8.49 6.00
CA GLU A 164 7.04 -8.83 6.62
C GLU A 164 6.52 -7.66 7.47
N TYR A 165 5.22 -7.48 7.43
CA TYR A 165 4.52 -6.45 8.17
C TYR A 165 3.17 -6.97 8.67
N LYS A 166 2.85 -6.75 9.94
CA LYS A 166 1.61 -7.20 10.56
C LYS A 166 0.97 -6.09 11.36
N LYS A 167 -0.35 -6.04 11.31
CA LYS A 167 -1.19 -5.24 12.20
C LYS A 167 -2.25 -6.09 12.85
N GLU A 168 -2.66 -5.69 14.03
CA GLU A 168 -3.79 -6.24 14.75
C GLU A 168 -4.55 -5.11 15.43
N GLY A 169 -5.86 -5.09 15.31
CA GLY A 169 -6.69 -4.02 15.85
C GLY A 169 -7.96 -4.54 16.49
N TYR A 170 -8.29 -3.99 17.65
CA TYR A 170 -9.57 -4.17 18.33
C TYR A 170 -10.29 -2.85 18.32
N PHE A 171 -11.55 -2.84 17.90
CA PHE A 171 -12.28 -1.59 17.78
C PHE A 171 -13.74 -1.72 18.11
N GLY A 172 -14.34 -0.61 18.52
CA GLY A 172 -15.76 -0.49 18.77
C GLY A 172 -16.30 0.85 18.30
N ARG A 173 -17.57 0.85 17.93
CA ARG A 173 -18.33 2.04 17.55
C ARG A 173 -19.73 1.94 18.15
N LEU A 174 -20.21 3.06 18.64
CA LEU A 174 -21.58 3.25 19.09
C LEU A 174 -22.14 4.52 18.45
N ASN A 175 -23.26 4.39 17.75
CA ASN A 175 -24.11 5.48 17.35
C ASN A 175 -25.42 5.37 18.12
N TYR A 176 -25.85 6.46 18.68
CA TYR A 176 -27.10 6.55 19.40
C TYR A 176 -27.88 7.76 18.90
N ASP A 177 -29.13 7.55 18.62
CA ASP A 177 -30.10 8.57 18.28
C ASP A 177 -31.27 8.56 19.28
N TYR A 178 -31.70 9.74 19.67
CA TYR A 178 -32.90 9.92 20.46
C TYR A 178 -33.89 10.82 19.75
N ALA A 179 -35.02 10.25 19.37
CA ALA A 179 -36.19 10.92 18.80
C ALA A 179 -35.88 11.74 17.54
N ASP A 180 -34.85 11.35 16.76
CA ASP A 180 -34.31 12.09 15.60
C ASP A 180 -33.85 13.52 15.93
N LYS A 181 -33.59 13.81 17.22
CA LYS A 181 -33.19 15.14 17.73
C LYS A 181 -31.73 15.17 18.17
N TYR A 182 -31.33 14.21 18.97
CA TYR A 182 -30.01 14.14 19.60
C TYR A 182 -29.25 12.95 19.11
N TYR A 183 -28.09 13.18 18.52
CA TYR A 183 -27.24 12.14 17.98
C TYR A 183 -25.90 12.15 18.70
N VAL A 184 -25.45 10.99 19.09
CA VAL A 184 -24.13 10.77 19.69
C VAL A 184 -23.42 9.65 18.94
N SER A 185 -22.17 9.88 18.60
CA SER A 185 -21.29 8.88 18.01
C SER A 185 -20.01 8.75 18.83
N MET A 186 -19.58 7.52 19.08
CA MET A 186 -18.35 7.22 19.78
C MET A 186 -17.61 6.13 19.01
N SER A 187 -16.29 6.23 18.92
CA SER A 187 -15.45 5.12 18.47
C SER A 187 -14.20 5.00 19.32
N TYR A 188 -13.69 3.79 19.39
CA TYR A 188 -12.42 3.46 20.04
C TYR A 188 -11.70 2.40 19.23
N ARG A 189 -10.37 2.55 19.08
CA ARG A 189 -9.47 1.58 18.45
C ARG A 189 -8.23 1.37 19.31
N HIS A 190 -7.86 0.13 19.44
CA HIS A 190 -6.60 -0.33 20.05
C HIS A 190 -5.84 -1.10 18.98
N ASP A 191 -4.86 -0.44 18.36
CA ASP A 191 -4.14 -0.94 17.18
C ASP A 191 -2.69 -1.26 17.52
N GLY A 192 -2.22 -2.45 17.13
CA GLY A 192 -0.85 -2.90 17.22
C GLY A 192 -0.18 -2.97 15.84
N SER A 193 1.07 -2.55 15.74
CA SER A 193 1.88 -2.60 14.52
C SER A 193 3.22 -3.29 14.77
N SER A 194 3.62 -4.19 13.87
CA SER A 194 4.92 -4.85 13.92
C SER A 194 6.10 -3.91 13.62
N ARG A 195 5.84 -2.67 13.18
CA ARG A 195 6.87 -1.65 12.95
C ARG A 195 7.46 -1.08 14.23
N PHE A 196 6.81 -1.30 15.37
CA PHE A 196 7.24 -0.79 16.65
C PHE A 196 7.73 -1.90 17.58
N HIS A 197 8.63 -1.54 18.48
CA HIS A 197 9.09 -2.45 19.54
C HIS A 197 7.91 -2.94 20.37
N LYS A 198 8.01 -4.16 20.93
CA LYS A 198 6.93 -4.81 21.68
C LYS A 198 6.30 -3.94 22.77
N ASP A 199 7.08 -3.05 23.40
CA ASP A 199 6.65 -2.19 24.50
C ASP A 199 5.92 -0.91 24.01
N ASN A 200 6.09 -0.53 22.73
CA ASN A 200 5.52 0.68 22.11
C ASN A 200 4.58 0.37 20.93
N ARG A 201 4.31 -0.91 20.71
CA ARG A 201 3.60 -1.41 19.52
C ARG A 201 2.15 -1.03 19.47
N TRP A 202 1.50 -0.82 20.64
CA TRP A 202 0.07 -0.58 20.73
C TRP A 202 -0.26 0.89 20.90
N GLY A 203 -1.19 1.40 20.08
CA GLY A 203 -1.78 2.74 20.16
C GLY A 203 -3.26 2.68 20.49
N ASN A 204 -3.77 3.72 21.17
CA ASN A 204 -5.17 3.89 21.47
C ASN A 204 -5.67 5.16 20.80
N PHE A 205 -6.78 5.05 20.08
CA PHE A 205 -7.37 6.14 19.32
C PHE A 205 -8.87 6.15 19.56
N TRP A 206 -9.43 7.32 19.79
CA TRP A 206 -10.84 7.45 20.07
C TRP A 206 -11.45 8.68 19.38
N SER A 207 -12.75 8.62 19.18
CA SER A 207 -13.50 9.77 18.69
C SER A 207 -14.83 9.88 19.41
N PHE A 208 -15.30 11.11 19.51
CA PHE A 208 -16.61 11.46 20.03
C PHE A 208 -17.22 12.52 19.14
N GLY A 209 -18.49 12.34 18.79
CA GLY A 209 -19.29 13.31 18.04
C GLY A 209 -20.66 13.43 18.66
N ALA A 210 -21.18 14.65 18.65
CA ALA A 210 -22.55 14.95 19.03
C ALA A 210 -23.19 15.89 18.02
N SER A 211 -24.49 15.70 17.78
CA SER A 211 -25.26 16.66 17.01
C SER A 211 -26.68 16.80 17.55
N TRP A 212 -27.22 17.99 17.38
CA TRP A 212 -28.55 18.37 17.84
C TRP A 212 -29.33 19.01 16.68
N ARG A 213 -30.48 18.40 16.35
CA ARG A 213 -31.42 18.97 15.38
C ARG A 213 -32.40 19.89 16.14
N VAL A 214 -32.07 21.15 16.18
CA VAL A 214 -32.78 22.18 16.94
C VAL A 214 -34.21 22.34 16.44
N THR A 215 -34.44 22.21 15.14
CA THR A 215 -35.78 22.35 14.52
C THR A 215 -36.80 21.33 14.99
N GLU A 216 -36.36 20.19 15.55
CA GLU A 216 -37.27 19.17 16.11
C GLU A 216 -37.76 19.52 17.54
N GLU A 217 -37.29 20.62 18.11
CA GLU A 217 -37.72 21.06 19.43
C GLU A 217 -39.06 21.75 19.40
N GLU A 218 -39.84 21.63 20.51
CA GLU A 218 -41.16 22.22 20.62
C GLU A 218 -41.16 23.74 20.40
N PHE A 219 -40.13 24.44 20.91
CA PHE A 219 -39.98 25.90 20.77
C PHE A 219 -39.67 26.38 19.35
N MET A 220 -39.33 25.45 18.42
CA MET A 220 -39.07 25.79 17.04
C MET A 220 -40.26 25.56 16.10
N LYS A 221 -41.33 24.90 16.55
CA LYS A 221 -42.45 24.48 15.71
C LYS A 221 -43.18 25.63 15.00
N ASP A 222 -43.20 26.80 15.61
CA ASP A 222 -43.84 27.98 15.04
C ASP A 222 -42.95 28.73 14.03
N ILE A 223 -41.71 28.35 13.87
CA ILE A 223 -40.73 28.98 12.96
C ILE A 223 -40.74 28.24 11.61
N THR A 224 -41.65 28.64 10.72
CA THR A 224 -41.90 27.96 9.45
C THR A 224 -40.88 28.26 8.34
N TRP A 225 -40.12 29.34 8.46
CA TRP A 225 -39.11 29.71 7.47
C TRP A 225 -37.78 28.98 7.63
N LEU A 226 -37.52 28.39 8.82
CA LEU A 226 -36.31 27.61 9.14
C LEU A 226 -36.73 26.15 9.33
N ASN A 227 -36.62 25.36 8.27
CA ASN A 227 -37.11 23.98 8.24
C ASN A 227 -36.04 22.94 8.63
N ASN A 228 -34.78 23.32 8.69
CA ASN A 228 -33.71 22.52 9.26
C ASN A 228 -32.71 23.44 9.97
N LEU A 229 -32.40 23.13 11.22
CA LEU A 229 -31.24 23.66 11.95
C LEU A 229 -30.62 22.52 12.74
N LYS A 230 -29.38 22.15 12.37
CA LYS A 230 -28.61 21.14 13.06
C LYS A 230 -27.24 21.69 13.44
N ILE A 231 -26.88 21.53 14.69
CA ILE A 231 -25.55 21.88 15.23
C ILE A 231 -24.80 20.58 15.47
N ARG A 232 -23.55 20.53 15.12
CA ARG A 232 -22.68 19.38 15.34
C ARG A 232 -21.31 19.78 15.84
N ALA A 233 -20.72 18.92 16.67
CA ALA A 233 -19.32 19.02 17.07
C ALA A 233 -18.72 17.62 17.17
N SER A 234 -17.45 17.50 16.83
CA SER A 234 -16.71 16.25 16.97
C SER A 234 -15.26 16.49 17.34
N TYR A 235 -14.71 15.52 18.03
CA TYR A 235 -13.28 15.41 18.35
C TYR A 235 -12.84 13.98 18.04
N GLY A 236 -11.65 13.81 17.47
CA GLY A 236 -11.14 12.49 17.15
C GLY A 236 -9.62 12.44 17.04
N GLU A 237 -9.11 11.28 17.34
CA GLU A 237 -7.70 10.91 17.22
C GLU A 237 -7.55 9.80 16.19
N THR A 238 -6.55 9.91 15.31
CA THR A 238 -6.19 8.90 14.31
C THR A 238 -4.72 8.57 14.44
N GLY A 239 -4.41 7.27 14.46
CA GLY A 239 -3.04 6.78 14.51
C GLY A 239 -2.44 6.61 13.12
N ASN A 240 -1.15 6.94 13.00
CA ASN A 240 -0.34 6.66 11.82
C ASN A 240 0.90 5.86 12.22
N ASP A 241 1.12 4.71 11.57
CA ASP A 241 2.30 3.85 11.73
C ASP A 241 3.17 3.80 10.47
N GLN A 242 2.93 4.69 9.51
CA GLN A 242 3.65 4.68 8.25
C GLN A 242 5.07 5.20 8.44
N LEU A 243 6.05 4.32 8.22
CA LEU A 243 7.48 4.58 8.26
C LEU A 243 8.12 3.96 7.01
N ASP A 244 9.29 4.47 6.61
CA ASP A 244 10.01 3.99 5.44
C ASP A 244 10.55 2.55 5.62
N SER A 245 10.81 2.13 6.86
CA SER A 245 11.27 0.79 7.21
C SER A 245 10.18 -0.03 7.89
N TYR A 246 10.23 -1.36 7.74
CA TYR A 246 9.40 -2.30 8.51
C TYR A 246 10.00 -2.65 9.87
N TYR A 247 11.30 -2.34 10.09
CA TYR A 247 12.04 -2.74 11.29
C TYR A 247 12.82 -1.59 11.96
N PRO A 248 12.26 -0.36 12.06
CA PRO A 248 13.02 0.82 12.50
C PRO A 248 13.44 0.76 13.98
N TYR A 249 12.85 -0.17 14.75
CA TYR A 249 13.19 -0.41 16.15
C TYR A 249 14.37 -1.38 16.35
N GLN A 250 14.91 -1.96 15.26
CA GLN A 250 16.02 -2.90 15.29
C GLN A 250 17.26 -2.31 14.63
N THR A 251 18.42 -2.64 15.18
CA THR A 251 19.68 -2.41 14.50
C THR A 251 19.81 -3.35 13.31
N LEU A 252 20.00 -2.78 12.12
CA LEU A 252 20.07 -3.54 10.87
C LEU A 252 21.52 -3.61 10.36
N TYR A 253 21.87 -4.76 9.79
CA TYR A 253 23.15 -4.99 9.16
C TYR A 253 22.96 -5.31 7.68
N GLY A 254 23.74 -4.64 6.83
CA GLY A 254 23.90 -5.00 5.42
C GLY A 254 24.74 -6.27 5.29
N LEU A 255 24.24 -7.26 4.58
CA LEU A 255 24.88 -8.54 4.36
C LEU A 255 25.41 -8.64 2.93
N GLY A 256 26.22 -9.67 2.66
CA GLY A 256 26.72 -9.97 1.31
C GLY A 256 28.01 -9.26 0.93
N TYR A 257 28.71 -8.71 1.91
CA TYR A 257 30.04 -8.12 1.71
C TYR A 257 31.12 -9.20 1.79
N ASN A 258 32.13 -9.02 0.94
CA ASN A 258 33.29 -9.90 0.86
C ASN A 258 34.54 -9.08 1.16
N ASN A 259 35.26 -9.44 2.23
CA ASN A 259 36.52 -8.81 2.60
C ASN A 259 37.67 -9.83 2.36
N GLY A 260 38.21 -9.83 1.13
CA GLY A 260 39.33 -10.71 0.78
C GLY A 260 39.02 -12.20 0.84
N GLY A 261 37.77 -12.61 0.62
CA GLY A 261 37.33 -14.02 0.71
C GLY A 261 36.52 -14.31 1.98
N GLU A 262 36.58 -13.43 2.98
CA GLU A 262 35.83 -13.57 4.24
C GLU A 262 34.45 -12.94 4.14
N ALA A 263 33.44 -13.65 4.64
CA ALA A 263 32.04 -13.12 4.68
C ALA A 263 31.94 -11.92 5.60
N GLY A 264 31.41 -10.80 5.08
CA GLY A 264 31.30 -9.53 5.80
C GLY A 264 29.87 -9.07 5.98
N ALA A 265 29.65 -8.34 7.07
CA ALA A 265 28.46 -7.55 7.31
C ALA A 265 28.89 -6.16 7.79
N TYR A 266 28.15 -5.12 7.42
CA TYR A 266 28.39 -3.79 7.94
C TYR A 266 27.13 -3.25 8.60
N PHE A 267 27.34 -2.32 9.49
CA PHE A 267 26.28 -1.60 10.17
C PHE A 267 25.50 -0.73 9.17
N PHE A 268 24.19 -0.91 9.09
CA PHE A 268 23.36 -0.23 8.10
C PHE A 268 22.47 0.85 8.72
N ASP A 269 21.81 0.56 9.86
CA ASP A 269 20.87 1.49 10.48
C ASP A 269 20.83 1.32 11.99
N ILE A 270 20.59 2.45 12.70
CA ILE A 270 20.54 2.50 14.16
C ILE A 270 19.11 2.24 14.62
N ALA A 271 18.97 1.32 15.58
CA ALA A 271 17.69 1.06 16.23
C ALA A 271 17.13 2.30 16.95
N ASN A 272 15.83 2.51 16.80
CA ASN A 272 15.08 3.41 17.68
C ASN A 272 13.90 2.65 18.33
N PRO A 273 14.12 2.00 19.49
CA PRO A 273 13.09 1.23 20.18
C PRO A 273 11.98 2.10 20.77
N ASP A 274 12.18 3.41 20.90
CA ASP A 274 11.20 4.35 21.45
C ASP A 274 10.19 4.87 20.44
N LEU A 275 10.34 4.48 19.15
CA LEU A 275 9.35 4.78 18.10
C LEU A 275 7.98 4.23 18.47
N LYS A 276 6.98 5.06 18.32
CA LYS A 276 5.58 4.77 18.60
C LYS A 276 4.68 5.41 17.55
N TRP A 277 3.40 5.11 17.63
CA TRP A 277 2.37 5.69 16.79
C TRP A 277 2.41 7.22 16.82
N GLU A 278 2.33 7.82 15.63
CA GLU A 278 1.99 9.22 15.47
C GLU A 278 0.49 9.40 15.66
N THR A 279 0.08 10.43 16.40
CA THR A 279 -1.33 10.71 16.65
C THR A 279 -1.71 12.04 16.01
N GLN A 280 -2.67 11.99 15.11
CA GLN A 280 -3.30 13.18 14.53
C GLN A 280 -4.61 13.45 15.25
N VAL A 281 -4.77 14.67 15.73
CA VAL A 281 -5.97 15.16 16.44
C VAL A 281 -6.76 16.06 15.52
N SER A 282 -8.08 15.84 15.46
CA SER A 282 -9.01 16.66 14.69
C SER A 282 -10.18 17.10 15.56
N THR A 283 -10.59 18.37 15.42
CA THR A 283 -11.78 18.93 16.08
C THR A 283 -12.59 19.68 15.03
N ASP A 284 -13.86 19.31 14.91
CA ASP A 284 -14.76 19.89 13.94
C ASP A 284 -16.00 20.48 14.63
N PHE A 285 -16.46 21.62 14.14
CA PHE A 285 -17.72 22.25 14.50
C PHE A 285 -18.48 22.62 13.24
N GLY A 286 -19.78 22.33 13.18
CA GLY A 286 -20.61 22.60 12.01
C GLY A 286 -22.01 23.01 12.36
N ILE A 287 -22.60 23.89 11.54
CA ILE A 287 -23.99 24.26 11.56
C ILE A 287 -24.56 23.99 10.17
N GLU A 288 -25.68 23.29 10.14
CA GLU A 288 -26.47 23.02 8.93
C GLU A 288 -27.83 23.70 9.06
N PHE A 289 -28.27 24.42 8.04
CA PHE A 289 -29.57 25.05 8.05
C PHE A 289 -30.24 24.94 6.68
N GLY A 290 -31.54 24.76 6.70
CA GLY A 290 -32.44 24.80 5.55
C GLY A 290 -33.44 25.91 5.70
N LEU A 291 -33.59 26.73 4.67
CA LEU A 291 -34.50 27.90 4.65
C LEU A 291 -35.56 27.69 3.58
N PHE A 292 -36.80 28.01 3.92
CA PHE A 292 -37.93 28.00 2.99
C PHE A 292 -38.09 26.66 2.24
N ASP A 293 -39.05 25.85 2.65
CA ASP A 293 -39.38 24.60 1.98
C ASP A 293 -39.53 24.81 0.47
N LYS A 294 -38.60 24.23 -0.29
CA LYS A 294 -38.70 24.05 -1.74
C LYS A 294 -38.52 22.60 -2.09
#